data_0f9d483b3ccdf2fa02b3fae4801e7422
#
_entry.id   0f9d483b3ccdf2fa02b3fae4801e7422
#
_cell.length_a   1.000
_cell.length_b   1.000
_cell.length_c   1.000
_cell.angle_alpha   90.00
_cell.angle_beta   90.00
_cell.angle_gamma   90.00
#
_symmetry.space_group_name_H-M   'P 1'
#
loop_
_entity.id
_entity.type
_entity.pdbx_description
1 polymer ?
#
loop_
_entity_poly.entity_id
_entity_poly.type
_entity_poly.pdbx_seq_one_letter_code
_entity_poly.pdbx_strand_id
1 'polypeptide(L)'
;MGAGGGFHAYCFGQVTDGAGAFPEPGQDVQPRGGREGLEGGGDIGGPDRVVIFATSGALEAVATARTGDSVRGLLDLAPTTATRLLPGGGEESIVAETLKVGDAILVRPGERVGADGRVLEGASDVDQATIIGEPLPVAKQAGDEVFAGTVNGTGALRVRVERDPSDSVIARIVKMVEEASETKAPTQLFIEKIEQRYSIAMVIATLAVFGIPLAFGDTLSSALLRAMTFMIVASPCAVVLSTMPPLLSAIANASRHGVLAKSAVVMERLVQVDAVALDKTGTLTEGMPRVTAVRSLPGSGLGEDEVLVLAAAAEHSSEHPLARAVVDAARERRLPLPEARDFTSTPGRGVSATVTGQAIQVGSPAGLPSTTGPLSDAVAELEEAGQTAAVVLRDGRPVGVIGIADRLRPDAAATVAALTELTSRTPVLLTGDNERAARHLAGQVGITDIRAGLLPEDKVAAVRAWGAEGRNVLVVGDGVNDAPALAAAHTGIAMGKAGSDLALETADAVVVRDELITIPAIVELSRRARRLVIQNLVIAGTFITVLVAWDLIATLPLPLGVAGHEGSTVIVGLNGLRLLRESAWINPIRRGAA
;
A
#
# COMPACT_ATOMS: atom_id res chain seq x y z
N MET A 1 10.40 -22.22 -29.53
CA MET A 1 11.78 -22.59 -29.86
C MET A 1 12.63 -21.53 -29.17
N GLY A 2 13.23 -21.65 -28.05
CA GLY A 2 14.05 -22.73 -27.52
C GLY A 2 15.46 -22.22 -27.36
N ALA A 3 15.93 -22.10 -26.11
CA ALA A 3 17.29 -21.84 -25.68
C ALA A 3 17.57 -20.40 -25.14
N GLY A 4 17.44 -20.26 -23.83
CA GLY A 4 17.81 -19.08 -23.06
C GLY A 4 17.68 -19.28 -21.55
N GLY A 5 17.79 -20.50 -21.07
CA GLY A 5 17.82 -20.79 -19.64
C GLY A 5 19.08 -21.56 -19.30
N GLY A 6 20.05 -20.92 -18.65
CA GLY A 6 21.22 -21.68 -18.25
C GLY A 6 22.41 -20.92 -17.70
N PHE A 7 22.23 -19.79 -17.00
CA PHE A 7 23.36 -19.14 -16.30
C PHE A 7 23.01 -18.52 -14.93
N HIS A 8 21.75 -18.61 -14.49
CA HIS A 8 21.33 -18.07 -13.18
C HIS A 8 21.50 -19.02 -11.98
N ALA A 9 22.06 -20.22 -12.17
CA ALA A 9 22.11 -21.25 -11.14
C ALA A 9 23.45 -21.34 -10.37
N TYR A 10 24.43 -20.48 -10.61
CA TYR A 10 25.76 -20.65 -9.98
C TYR A 10 26.03 -19.75 -8.77
N CYS A 11 25.18 -18.81 -8.43
CA CYS A 11 25.32 -18.05 -7.18
C CYS A 11 24.33 -18.46 -6.05
N PHE A 12 23.37 -19.34 -6.30
CA PHE A 12 22.31 -19.66 -5.33
C PHE A 12 22.07 -21.16 -5.07
N GLY A 13 22.96 -22.02 -5.43
CA GLY A 13 22.75 -23.46 -5.25
C GLY A 13 23.97 -24.19 -4.71
N GLN A 14 24.06 -24.37 -3.42
CA GLN A 14 24.48 -25.55 -2.71
C GLN A 14 24.84 -25.26 -1.24
N VAL A 15 23.85 -25.14 -0.39
CA VAL A 15 23.92 -25.59 1.02
C VAL A 15 22.51 -26.03 1.43
N THR A 16 22.02 -27.12 0.88
CA THR A 16 21.01 -27.97 1.51
C THR A 16 21.32 -29.39 1.04
N ASP A 17 21.86 -30.16 1.91
CA ASP A 17 21.73 -31.59 2.15
C ASP A 17 23.06 -32.14 2.72
N GLY A 18 23.04 -32.37 4.02
CA GLY A 18 24.12 -32.99 4.75
C GLY A 18 23.84 -33.00 6.24
N ALA A 19 22.70 -33.60 6.64
CA ALA A 19 22.51 -34.04 8.02
C ALA A 19 23.47 -35.21 8.30
N GLY A 20 24.64 -34.89 8.82
CA GLY A 20 25.61 -35.81 9.33
C GLY A 20 25.85 -35.57 10.82
N ALA A 21 25.55 -36.58 11.62
CA ALA A 21 25.57 -36.62 13.07
C ALA A 21 26.83 -35.99 13.70
N PHE A 22 26.65 -35.21 14.74
CA PHE A 22 27.68 -34.80 15.69
C PHE A 22 28.11 -36.01 16.55
N PRO A 23 29.42 -36.29 16.71
CA PRO A 23 29.90 -37.23 17.73
C PRO A 23 30.03 -36.51 19.08
N GLU A 24 29.71 -37.27 20.14
CA GLU A 24 29.80 -36.86 21.54
C GLU A 24 31.24 -36.56 21.99
N PRO A 25 31.45 -35.72 23.02
CA PRO A 25 32.79 -35.34 23.52
C PRO A 25 33.28 -36.36 24.54
N GLY A 26 34.47 -36.91 24.25
CA GLY A 26 35.23 -37.67 25.25
C GLY A 26 36.19 -38.66 24.67
N GLN A 27 37.41 -38.27 24.38
CA GLN A 27 38.60 -39.10 24.59
C GLN A 27 39.88 -38.25 24.46
N ASP A 28 40.65 -38.26 25.55
CA ASP A 28 41.97 -37.69 25.69
C ASP A 28 42.99 -38.26 24.66
N VAL A 29 43.68 -37.38 23.95
CA VAL A 29 44.93 -37.74 23.25
C VAL A 29 46.00 -36.72 23.63
N GLN A 30 47.00 -37.23 24.36
CA GLN A 30 48.22 -36.50 24.74
C GLN A 30 49.10 -36.10 23.54
N PRO A 31 49.80 -34.96 23.61
CA PRO A 31 50.71 -34.51 22.54
C PRO A 31 52.08 -35.15 22.68
N ARG A 32 52.56 -35.77 21.60
CA ARG A 32 53.98 -36.06 21.44
C ARG A 32 54.71 -34.90 20.80
N GLY A 33 55.72 -34.41 21.47
CA GLY A 33 56.59 -33.33 21.04
C GLY A 33 57.44 -33.64 19.84
N GLY A 34 57.72 -32.62 19.06
CA GLY A 34 58.75 -32.54 18.04
C GLY A 34 59.02 -31.07 17.78
N ARG A 35 60.07 -30.54 18.44
CA ARG A 35 60.69 -29.25 18.09
C ARG A 35 61.54 -29.47 16.84
N GLU A 36 61.27 -28.73 15.77
CA GLU A 36 62.33 -28.25 14.87
C GLU A 36 61.80 -26.92 14.23
N GLY A 37 62.71 -25.92 14.31
CA GLY A 37 62.34 -24.55 13.91
C GLY A 37 62.37 -24.33 12.40
N LEU A 38 61.56 -23.39 11.96
CA LEU A 38 61.79 -22.62 10.76
C LEU A 38 61.25 -21.24 11.01
N GLU A 39 62.18 -20.30 11.16
CA GLU A 39 61.90 -18.84 11.02
C GLU A 39 61.47 -18.56 9.59
N GLY A 40 60.43 -17.74 9.39
CA GLY A 40 60.11 -17.18 8.06
C GLY A 40 58.65 -16.91 7.84
N GLY A 41 58.30 -15.64 7.90
CA GLY A 41 57.12 -15.10 7.16
C GLY A 41 55.76 -15.48 7.71
N GLY A 42 55.11 -14.57 8.40
CA GLY A 42 53.75 -14.74 8.88
C GLY A 42 52.76 -15.02 7.74
N ASP A 43 52.46 -16.28 7.50
CA ASP A 43 51.40 -16.73 6.61
C ASP A 43 50.07 -16.69 7.38
N ILE A 44 49.36 -15.57 7.23
CA ILE A 44 47.96 -15.47 7.63
C ILE A 44 47.15 -16.30 6.63
N GLY A 45 47.31 -17.62 6.70
CA GLY A 45 46.73 -18.48 5.68
C GLY A 45 45.91 -19.62 6.28
N GLY A 46 44.64 -19.65 5.95
CA GLY A 46 43.74 -20.78 6.08
C GLY A 46 42.46 -20.49 6.86
N PRO A 47 42.45 -20.52 8.21
CA PRO A 47 41.20 -20.37 8.96
C PRO A 47 40.62 -18.95 8.90
N ASP A 48 41.44 -17.91 8.90
CA ASP A 48 40.95 -16.51 8.89
C ASP A 48 40.28 -16.14 7.57
N ARG A 49 40.70 -16.69 6.44
CA ARG A 49 40.05 -16.48 5.14
C ARG A 49 38.67 -17.12 5.09
N VAL A 50 38.51 -18.32 5.61
CA VAL A 50 37.21 -19.03 5.70
C VAL A 50 36.27 -18.28 6.63
N VAL A 51 36.76 -17.74 7.74
CA VAL A 51 35.97 -16.93 8.68
C VAL A 51 35.50 -15.63 8.03
N ILE A 52 36.33 -14.90 7.27
CA ILE A 52 35.93 -13.66 6.59
C ILE A 52 34.85 -13.95 5.54
N PHE A 53 34.99 -14.95 4.69
CA PHE A 53 33.98 -15.34 3.71
C PHE A 53 32.68 -15.82 4.38
N ALA A 54 32.78 -16.65 5.41
CA ALA A 54 31.62 -17.16 6.12
C ALA A 54 30.84 -16.03 6.85
N THR A 55 31.56 -15.08 7.47
CA THR A 55 30.92 -13.94 8.15
C THR A 55 30.31 -12.98 7.18
N SER A 56 30.89 -12.73 6.02
CA SER A 56 30.35 -11.89 4.98
C SER A 56 29.08 -12.47 4.37
N GLY A 57 29.11 -13.73 3.94
CA GLY A 57 27.94 -14.42 3.43
C GLY A 57 26.82 -14.52 4.46
N ALA A 58 27.15 -14.68 5.75
CA ALA A 58 26.17 -14.65 6.83
C ALA A 58 25.55 -13.26 7.02
N LEU A 59 26.35 -12.18 6.93
CA LEU A 59 25.85 -10.80 7.02
C LEU A 59 24.96 -10.42 5.83
N GLU A 60 25.32 -10.84 4.63
CA GLU A 60 24.50 -10.68 3.43
C GLU A 60 23.17 -11.45 3.57
N ALA A 61 23.21 -12.70 3.99
CA ALA A 61 22.04 -13.51 4.26
C ALA A 61 21.15 -12.88 5.36
N VAL A 62 21.74 -12.34 6.43
CA VAL A 62 21.01 -11.63 7.50
C VAL A 62 20.38 -10.33 6.98
N ALA A 63 21.08 -9.56 6.13
CA ALA A 63 20.53 -8.34 5.55
C ALA A 63 19.33 -8.64 4.65
N THR A 64 19.44 -9.65 3.79
CA THR A 64 18.38 -10.11 2.91
C THR A 64 17.22 -10.72 3.70
N ALA A 65 17.51 -11.58 4.71
CA ALA A 65 16.51 -12.18 5.57
C ALA A 65 15.73 -11.13 6.38
N ARG A 66 16.39 -10.12 6.98
CA ARG A 66 15.73 -9.05 7.71
C ARG A 66 14.76 -8.22 6.86
N THR A 67 15.07 -8.04 5.59
CA THR A 67 14.16 -7.39 4.65
C THR A 67 12.93 -8.28 4.41
N GLY A 68 13.14 -9.57 4.15
CA GLY A 68 12.07 -10.56 4.01
C GLY A 68 11.24 -10.75 5.28
N ASP A 69 11.88 -10.82 6.46
CA ASP A 69 11.18 -10.96 7.75
C ASP A 69 10.31 -9.75 8.10
N SER A 70 10.71 -8.56 7.68
CA SER A 70 9.88 -7.36 7.88
C SER A 70 8.60 -7.37 7.03
N VAL A 71 8.64 -8.03 5.89
CA VAL A 71 7.46 -8.30 5.05
C VAL A 71 6.63 -9.44 5.66
N ARG A 72 7.29 -10.51 6.13
CA ARG A 72 6.63 -11.65 6.78
C ARG A 72 5.95 -11.29 8.11
N GLY A 73 6.41 -10.28 8.83
CA GLY A 73 5.72 -9.80 10.03
C GLY A 73 4.28 -9.33 9.81
N LEU A 74 3.87 -9.09 8.55
CA LEU A 74 2.47 -8.89 8.17
C LEU A 74 1.70 -10.23 8.07
N LEU A 75 2.42 -11.34 7.79
CA LEU A 75 1.84 -12.69 7.72
C LEU A 75 1.42 -13.20 9.11
N ASP A 76 2.12 -12.79 10.18
CA ASP A 76 1.80 -13.17 11.56
C ASP A 76 0.44 -12.60 12.05
N LEU A 77 -0.20 -11.75 11.26
CA LEU A 77 -1.55 -11.24 11.54
C LEU A 77 -2.64 -12.25 11.16
N ALA A 78 -2.37 -13.17 10.24
CA ALA A 78 -3.32 -14.19 9.85
C ALA A 78 -3.45 -15.25 10.97
N PRO A 79 -4.68 -15.59 11.42
CA PRO A 79 -4.88 -16.61 12.42
C PRO A 79 -4.54 -17.99 11.84
N THR A 80 -3.77 -18.77 12.57
CA THR A 80 -3.40 -20.14 12.14
C THR A 80 -4.50 -21.16 12.42
N THR A 81 -5.34 -20.90 13.42
CA THR A 81 -6.42 -21.81 13.83
C THR A 81 -7.72 -21.05 14.07
N ALA A 82 -8.84 -21.73 13.90
CA ALA A 82 -10.19 -21.24 14.19
C ALA A 82 -11.04 -22.32 14.85
N THR A 83 -12.01 -21.93 15.69
CA THR A 83 -12.96 -22.85 16.29
C THR A 83 -14.22 -22.92 15.45
N ARG A 84 -14.39 -24.01 14.68
CA ARG A 84 -15.59 -24.26 13.88
C ARG A 84 -16.69 -24.87 14.73
N LEU A 85 -17.92 -24.40 14.52
CA LEU A 85 -19.14 -24.94 15.13
C LEU A 85 -19.74 -26.01 14.22
N LEU A 86 -19.95 -27.20 14.76
CA LEU A 86 -20.56 -28.32 14.01
C LEU A 86 -22.09 -28.27 14.04
N PRO A 87 -22.80 -28.78 12.99
CA PRO A 87 -24.25 -28.89 12.95
C PRO A 87 -24.77 -29.90 14.01
N GLY A 88 -24.78 -29.59 15.24
CA GLY A 88 -25.13 -30.46 16.37
C GLY A 88 -24.61 -29.94 17.69
N GLY A 89 -23.97 -28.78 17.69
CA GLY A 89 -23.52 -28.08 18.91
C GLY A 89 -22.11 -28.47 19.39
N GLY A 90 -21.35 -29.24 18.59
CA GLY A 90 -19.95 -29.53 18.87
C GLY A 90 -19.02 -28.43 18.37
N GLU A 91 -17.84 -28.31 19.01
CA GLU A 91 -16.76 -27.41 18.61
C GLU A 91 -15.57 -28.22 18.11
N GLU A 92 -14.94 -27.73 17.06
CA GLU A 92 -13.74 -28.33 16.44
C GLU A 92 -12.71 -27.25 16.17
N SER A 93 -11.50 -27.41 16.68
CA SER A 93 -10.37 -26.53 16.32
C SER A 93 -9.76 -27.02 15.03
N ILE A 94 -9.76 -26.17 14.01
CA ILE A 94 -9.22 -26.48 12.68
C ILE A 94 -8.21 -25.41 12.24
N VAL A 95 -7.42 -25.71 11.23
CA VAL A 95 -6.56 -24.73 10.57
C VAL A 95 -7.46 -23.72 9.87
N ALA A 96 -7.25 -22.42 10.11
CA ALA A 96 -8.11 -21.36 9.59
C ALA A 96 -8.23 -21.39 8.05
N GLU A 97 -7.17 -21.75 7.34
CA GLU A 97 -7.15 -21.91 5.88
C GLU A 97 -8.08 -23.01 5.35
N THR A 98 -8.52 -23.94 6.21
CA THR A 98 -9.44 -25.04 5.82
C THR A 98 -10.91 -24.70 5.99
N LEU A 99 -11.24 -23.52 6.51
CA LEU A 99 -12.62 -23.02 6.60
C LEU A 99 -13.23 -22.87 5.22
N LYS A 100 -14.55 -23.04 5.13
CA LYS A 100 -15.31 -22.90 3.89
C LYS A 100 -16.40 -21.85 4.05
N VAL A 101 -16.76 -21.22 2.96
CA VAL A 101 -17.92 -20.32 2.90
C VAL A 101 -19.16 -21.05 3.42
N GLY A 102 -19.84 -20.43 4.39
CA GLY A 102 -21.00 -20.99 5.08
C GLY A 102 -20.69 -21.67 6.41
N ASP A 103 -19.43 -21.97 6.75
CA ASP A 103 -19.04 -22.47 8.06
C ASP A 103 -19.37 -21.43 9.14
N ALA A 104 -19.76 -21.90 10.32
CA ALA A 104 -19.93 -21.07 11.50
C ALA A 104 -18.71 -21.24 12.43
N ILE A 105 -18.11 -20.14 12.84
CA ILE A 105 -16.98 -20.13 13.77
C ILE A 105 -17.35 -19.42 15.07
N LEU A 106 -16.75 -19.85 16.18
CA LEU A 106 -16.81 -19.18 17.47
C LEU A 106 -15.51 -18.43 17.70
N VAL A 107 -15.62 -17.14 18.01
CA VAL A 107 -14.49 -16.28 18.35
C VAL A 107 -14.65 -15.83 19.79
N ARG A 108 -13.78 -16.32 20.66
CA ARG A 108 -13.82 -16.00 22.11
C ARG A 108 -13.11 -14.68 22.39
N PRO A 109 -13.32 -14.10 23.58
CA PRO A 109 -12.57 -12.91 24.00
C PRO A 109 -11.06 -13.10 23.89
N GLY A 110 -10.38 -12.14 23.24
CA GLY A 110 -8.94 -12.16 23.00
C GLY A 110 -8.48 -13.04 21.82
N GLU A 111 -9.37 -13.83 21.21
CA GLU A 111 -9.04 -14.61 20.01
C GLU A 111 -9.07 -13.74 18.75
N ARG A 112 -8.30 -14.15 17.73
CA ARG A 112 -8.38 -13.55 16.41
C ARG A 112 -9.53 -14.17 15.60
N VAL A 113 -10.21 -13.35 14.82
CA VAL A 113 -11.24 -13.81 13.88
C VAL A 113 -10.58 -14.66 12.79
N GLY A 114 -11.09 -15.88 12.58
CA GLY A 114 -10.47 -16.90 11.72
C GLY A 114 -10.67 -16.70 10.21
N ALA A 115 -11.73 -15.98 9.81
CA ALA A 115 -12.06 -15.73 8.41
C ALA A 115 -12.95 -14.48 8.31
N ASP A 116 -12.98 -13.88 7.10
CA ASP A 116 -13.93 -12.80 6.81
C ASP A 116 -15.36 -13.32 6.81
N GLY A 117 -16.24 -12.61 7.51
CA GLY A 117 -17.61 -13.07 7.64
C GLY A 117 -18.53 -12.09 8.37
N ARG A 118 -19.72 -12.58 8.70
CA ARG A 118 -20.77 -11.79 9.34
C ARG A 118 -21.15 -12.38 10.68
N VAL A 119 -21.29 -11.52 11.67
CA VAL A 119 -21.72 -11.91 13.01
C VAL A 119 -23.14 -12.46 12.98
N LEU A 120 -23.35 -13.69 13.41
CA LEU A 120 -24.66 -14.33 13.55
C LEU A 120 -25.29 -14.01 14.91
N GLU A 121 -24.47 -14.10 15.96
CA GLU A 121 -24.90 -13.91 17.34
C GLU A 121 -23.75 -13.35 18.18
N GLY A 122 -24.07 -12.60 19.21
CA GLY A 122 -23.13 -12.00 20.14
C GLY A 122 -22.94 -10.51 19.88
N ALA A 123 -22.25 -9.86 20.82
CA ALA A 123 -21.80 -8.49 20.71
C ALA A 123 -20.45 -8.36 21.40
N SER A 124 -19.52 -7.64 20.79
CA SER A 124 -18.17 -7.41 21.31
C SER A 124 -17.52 -6.20 20.64
N ASP A 125 -16.54 -5.64 21.32
CA ASP A 125 -15.64 -4.67 20.70
C ASP A 125 -14.52 -5.42 19.98
N VAL A 126 -14.32 -5.16 18.70
CA VAL A 126 -13.28 -5.82 17.88
C VAL A 126 -12.19 -4.81 17.54
N ASP A 127 -10.95 -5.13 17.93
CA ASP A 127 -9.79 -4.36 17.53
C ASP A 127 -9.43 -4.66 16.08
N GLN A 128 -9.65 -3.68 15.22
CA GLN A 128 -9.42 -3.74 13.80
C GLN A 128 -8.21 -2.90 13.37
N ALA A 129 -7.43 -2.36 14.33
CA ALA A 129 -6.31 -1.45 14.07
C ALA A 129 -5.27 -2.04 13.12
N THR A 130 -5.04 -3.35 13.19
CA THR A 130 -4.05 -4.05 12.36
C THR A 130 -4.47 -4.22 10.90
N ILE A 131 -5.78 -4.19 10.60
CA ILE A 131 -6.34 -4.45 9.26
C ILE A 131 -6.96 -3.19 8.68
N ILE A 132 -7.83 -2.50 9.44
CA ILE A 132 -8.56 -1.31 8.98
C ILE A 132 -7.90 -0.02 9.48
N GLY A 133 -7.04 -0.11 10.52
CA GLY A 133 -6.30 1.02 11.05
C GLY A 133 -7.09 1.89 12.04
N GLU A 134 -8.31 1.51 12.41
CA GLU A 134 -9.06 2.26 13.42
C GLU A 134 -8.40 2.08 14.80
N PRO A 135 -7.96 3.18 15.45
CA PRO A 135 -7.17 3.09 16.70
C PRO A 135 -8.00 2.68 17.91
N LEU A 136 -9.33 2.68 17.80
CA LEU A 136 -10.25 2.26 18.85
C LEU A 136 -10.99 1.00 18.43
N PRO A 137 -11.22 0.05 19.35
CA PRO A 137 -12.05 -1.11 19.07
C PRO A 137 -13.45 -0.70 18.60
N VAL A 138 -13.97 -1.39 17.60
CA VAL A 138 -15.27 -1.13 16.98
C VAL A 138 -16.30 -2.09 17.55
N ALA A 139 -17.40 -1.57 18.09
CA ALA A 139 -18.49 -2.40 18.57
C ALA A 139 -19.13 -3.17 17.39
N LYS A 140 -19.22 -4.49 17.52
CA LYS A 140 -19.83 -5.41 16.56
C LYS A 140 -20.98 -6.18 17.19
N GLN A 141 -22.06 -6.32 16.44
CA GLN A 141 -23.28 -7.02 16.82
C GLN A 141 -23.79 -7.91 15.69
N ALA A 142 -24.85 -8.67 15.94
CA ALA A 142 -25.44 -9.53 14.91
C ALA A 142 -25.78 -8.74 13.64
N GLY A 143 -25.32 -9.22 12.48
CA GLY A 143 -25.45 -8.58 11.18
C GLY A 143 -24.23 -7.79 10.72
N ASP A 144 -23.28 -7.47 11.62
CA ASP A 144 -22.08 -6.71 11.27
C ASP A 144 -20.99 -7.60 10.64
N GLU A 145 -20.19 -6.99 9.76
CA GLU A 145 -19.06 -7.64 9.10
C GLU A 145 -17.83 -7.62 10.00
N VAL A 146 -17.07 -8.73 10.01
CA VAL A 146 -15.80 -8.88 10.72
C VAL A 146 -14.74 -9.48 9.79
N PHE A 147 -13.48 -9.14 10.00
CA PHE A 147 -12.37 -9.51 9.13
C PHE A 147 -11.39 -10.45 9.82
N ALA A 148 -10.83 -11.39 9.05
CA ALA A 148 -9.80 -12.30 9.50
C ALA A 148 -8.60 -11.55 10.08
N GLY A 149 -8.03 -12.06 11.18
CA GLY A 149 -6.86 -11.45 11.84
C GLY A 149 -7.18 -10.32 12.83
N THR A 150 -8.40 -9.74 12.85
CA THR A 150 -8.83 -8.78 13.87
C THR A 150 -8.96 -9.46 15.24
N VAL A 151 -8.71 -8.73 16.31
CA VAL A 151 -8.75 -9.28 17.68
C VAL A 151 -10.10 -9.00 18.33
N ASN A 152 -10.79 -10.05 18.76
CA ASN A 152 -12.04 -9.93 19.48
C ASN A 152 -11.79 -9.43 20.91
N GLY A 153 -12.62 -8.50 21.38
CA GLY A 153 -12.52 -7.89 22.71
C GLY A 153 -13.14 -8.73 23.83
N THR A 154 -14.19 -8.22 24.42
CA THR A 154 -14.73 -8.77 25.69
C THR A 154 -15.88 -9.77 25.54
N GLY A 155 -16.59 -9.74 24.39
CA GLY A 155 -17.72 -10.63 24.11
C GLY A 155 -17.31 -11.86 23.30
N ALA A 156 -18.16 -12.89 23.23
CA ALA A 156 -18.02 -13.99 22.30
C ALA A 156 -18.87 -13.74 21.06
N LEU A 157 -18.29 -13.96 19.87
CA LEU A 157 -18.96 -13.78 18.59
C LEU A 157 -19.12 -15.12 17.88
N ARG A 158 -20.32 -15.37 17.35
CA ARG A 158 -20.55 -16.43 16.36
C ARG A 158 -20.55 -15.78 15.00
N VAL A 159 -19.65 -16.21 14.12
CA VAL A 159 -19.43 -15.61 12.81
C VAL A 159 -19.67 -16.66 11.74
N ARG A 160 -20.44 -16.31 10.70
CA ARG A 160 -20.57 -17.12 9.48
C ARG A 160 -19.51 -16.65 8.50
N VAL A 161 -18.72 -17.58 8.01
CA VAL A 161 -17.71 -17.35 6.99
C VAL A 161 -18.42 -16.98 5.67
N GLU A 162 -18.12 -15.81 5.12
CA GLU A 162 -18.70 -15.32 3.86
C GLU A 162 -17.70 -15.33 2.71
N ARG A 163 -16.39 -15.38 3.00
CA ARG A 163 -15.32 -15.46 1.99
C ARG A 163 -14.39 -16.64 2.25
N ASP A 164 -13.81 -17.16 1.18
CA ASP A 164 -12.75 -18.17 1.29
C ASP A 164 -11.55 -17.56 2.03
N PRO A 165 -10.93 -18.27 2.98
CA PRO A 165 -9.75 -17.75 3.71
C PRO A 165 -8.61 -17.30 2.80
N SER A 166 -8.40 -17.95 1.65
CA SER A 166 -7.38 -17.57 0.67
C SER A 166 -7.70 -16.25 -0.05
N ASP A 167 -8.96 -15.82 -0.01
CA ASP A 167 -9.45 -14.56 -0.60
C ASP A 167 -9.87 -13.53 0.48
N SER A 168 -9.49 -13.77 1.73
CA SER A 168 -9.69 -12.82 2.83
C SER A 168 -8.91 -11.52 2.60
N VAL A 169 -9.36 -10.43 3.21
CA VAL A 169 -8.67 -9.13 3.11
C VAL A 169 -7.19 -9.26 3.47
N ILE A 170 -6.87 -9.97 4.56
CA ILE A 170 -5.49 -10.16 4.98
C ILE A 170 -4.68 -11.03 4.00
N ALA A 171 -5.26 -12.09 3.43
CA ALA A 171 -4.60 -12.93 2.45
C ALA A 171 -4.24 -12.14 1.17
N ARG A 172 -5.13 -11.27 0.71
CA ARG A 172 -4.88 -10.37 -0.42
C ARG A 172 -3.81 -9.31 -0.12
N ILE A 173 -3.81 -8.73 1.09
CA ILE A 173 -2.76 -7.81 1.54
C ILE A 173 -1.40 -8.49 1.49
N VAL A 174 -1.30 -9.69 2.05
CA VAL A 174 -0.09 -10.51 2.05
C VAL A 174 0.39 -10.78 0.64
N LYS A 175 -0.49 -11.29 -0.22
CA LYS A 175 -0.19 -11.59 -1.61
C LYS A 175 0.31 -10.35 -2.38
N MET A 176 -0.32 -9.19 -2.17
CA MET A 176 0.15 -7.94 -2.79
C MET A 176 1.55 -7.55 -2.33
N VAL A 177 1.89 -7.74 -1.05
CA VAL A 177 3.22 -7.42 -0.54
C VAL A 177 4.26 -8.42 -1.06
N GLU A 178 3.92 -9.70 -1.21
CA GLU A 178 4.77 -10.71 -1.84
C GLU A 178 5.02 -10.38 -3.31
N GLU A 179 3.96 -10.13 -4.09
CA GLU A 179 4.05 -9.73 -5.50
C GLU A 179 4.84 -8.43 -5.68
N ALA A 180 4.66 -7.46 -4.76
CA ALA A 180 5.43 -6.23 -4.75
C ALA A 180 6.93 -6.48 -4.53
N SER A 181 7.27 -7.46 -3.71
CA SER A 181 8.66 -7.83 -3.42
C SER A 181 9.33 -8.57 -4.58
N GLU A 182 8.55 -9.28 -5.39
CA GLU A 182 9.05 -10.00 -6.57
C GLU A 182 9.16 -9.10 -7.82
N THR A 183 8.42 -8.00 -7.86
CA THR A 183 8.39 -7.12 -9.03
C THR A 183 9.66 -6.28 -9.14
N LYS A 184 10.37 -6.40 -10.26
CA LYS A 184 11.59 -5.63 -10.52
C LYS A 184 11.28 -4.21 -10.95
N ALA A 185 11.88 -3.24 -10.27
CA ALA A 185 11.78 -1.83 -10.63
C ALA A 185 12.54 -1.51 -11.94
N PRO A 186 12.12 -0.50 -12.73
CA PRO A 186 12.80 -0.07 -13.95
C PRO A 186 14.29 0.24 -13.74
N THR A 187 14.66 0.88 -12.64
CA THR A 187 16.07 1.13 -12.28
C THR A 187 16.83 -0.19 -12.07
N GLN A 188 16.20 -1.18 -11.47
CA GLN A 188 16.83 -2.50 -11.30
C GLN A 188 17.05 -3.20 -12.65
N LEU A 189 16.05 -3.22 -13.53
CA LEU A 189 16.17 -3.79 -14.87
C LEU A 189 17.27 -3.10 -15.69
N PHE A 190 17.41 -1.78 -15.54
CA PHE A 190 18.47 -1.02 -16.18
C PHE A 190 19.86 -1.43 -15.64
N ILE A 191 19.98 -1.58 -14.32
CA ILE A 191 21.24 -2.01 -13.67
C ILE A 191 21.59 -3.44 -14.08
N GLU A 192 20.63 -4.37 -14.10
CA GLU A 192 20.85 -5.75 -14.56
C GLU A 192 21.38 -5.79 -16.01
N LYS A 193 20.87 -4.91 -16.87
CA LYS A 193 21.36 -4.82 -18.26
C LYS A 193 22.78 -4.25 -18.34
N ILE A 194 23.13 -3.30 -17.49
CA ILE A 194 24.50 -2.79 -17.37
C ILE A 194 25.41 -3.87 -16.81
N GLU A 195 24.97 -4.56 -15.74
CA GLU A 195 25.70 -5.64 -15.09
C GLU A 195 26.08 -6.76 -16.06
N GLN A 196 25.14 -7.18 -16.92
CA GLN A 196 25.42 -8.21 -17.91
C GLN A 196 26.58 -7.81 -18.86
N ARG A 197 26.61 -6.55 -19.31
CA ARG A 197 27.69 -6.04 -20.16
C ARG A 197 28.98 -5.87 -19.37
N TYR A 198 28.89 -5.37 -18.15
CA TYR A 198 30.01 -5.22 -17.23
C TYR A 198 30.64 -6.57 -16.90
N SER A 199 29.86 -7.61 -16.61
CA SER A 199 30.35 -8.96 -16.30
C SER A 199 31.14 -9.57 -17.47
N ILE A 200 30.68 -9.36 -18.71
CA ILE A 200 31.43 -9.81 -19.90
C ILE A 200 32.77 -9.07 -19.97
N ALA A 201 32.76 -7.74 -19.80
CA ALA A 201 33.98 -6.93 -19.82
C ALA A 201 34.93 -7.32 -18.68
N MET A 202 34.42 -7.62 -17.49
CA MET A 202 35.17 -8.08 -16.33
C MET A 202 35.85 -9.41 -16.61
N VAL A 203 35.15 -10.38 -17.20
CA VAL A 203 35.76 -11.69 -17.56
C VAL A 203 36.89 -11.52 -18.57
N ILE A 204 36.68 -10.69 -19.61
CA ILE A 204 37.73 -10.40 -20.61
C ILE A 204 38.94 -9.73 -19.92
N ALA A 205 38.70 -8.74 -19.06
CA ALA A 205 39.75 -8.06 -18.31
C ALA A 205 40.49 -9.01 -17.38
N THR A 206 39.78 -9.93 -16.69
CA THR A 206 40.40 -10.97 -15.84
C THR A 206 41.33 -11.89 -16.64
N LEU A 207 40.88 -12.33 -17.82
CA LEU A 207 41.70 -13.13 -18.72
C LEU A 207 42.95 -12.36 -19.21
N ALA A 208 42.84 -11.07 -19.45
CA ALA A 208 43.95 -10.22 -19.80
C ALA A 208 44.93 -10.03 -18.62
N VAL A 209 44.41 -9.77 -17.41
CA VAL A 209 45.22 -9.68 -16.17
C VAL A 209 45.92 -10.98 -15.85
N PHE A 210 45.35 -12.12 -16.23
CA PHE A 210 46.00 -13.43 -16.13
C PHE A 210 47.04 -13.67 -17.23
N GLY A 211 46.64 -13.50 -18.49
CA GLY A 211 47.44 -13.94 -19.64
C GLY A 211 48.60 -13.00 -19.99
N ILE A 212 48.44 -11.69 -19.83
CA ILE A 212 49.49 -10.73 -20.18
C ILE A 212 50.73 -10.91 -19.30
N PRO A 213 50.68 -10.90 -17.95
CA PRO A 213 51.87 -11.12 -17.11
C PRO A 213 52.53 -12.49 -17.37
N LEU A 214 51.71 -13.53 -17.57
CA LEU A 214 52.22 -14.87 -17.89
C LEU A 214 53.02 -14.90 -19.20
N ALA A 215 52.55 -14.17 -20.23
CA ALA A 215 53.24 -14.03 -21.50
C ALA A 215 54.57 -13.22 -21.40
N PHE A 216 54.69 -12.35 -20.40
CA PHE A 216 55.89 -11.59 -20.09
C PHE A 216 56.83 -12.26 -19.09
N GLY A 217 56.55 -13.54 -18.69
CA GLY A 217 57.45 -14.35 -17.89
C GLY A 217 57.14 -14.39 -16.39
N ASP A 218 56.01 -13.90 -15.94
CA ASP A 218 55.57 -14.06 -14.57
C ASP A 218 55.25 -15.52 -14.26
N THR A 219 55.32 -15.89 -12.97
CA THR A 219 54.99 -17.25 -12.54
C THR A 219 53.49 -17.49 -12.61
N LEU A 220 53.08 -18.71 -12.92
CA LEU A 220 51.68 -19.11 -12.98
C LEU A 220 50.90 -18.76 -11.69
N SER A 221 51.54 -18.99 -10.52
CA SER A 221 50.92 -18.70 -9.23
C SER A 221 50.70 -17.20 -9.00
N SER A 222 51.64 -16.35 -9.40
CA SER A 222 51.49 -14.88 -9.31
C SER A 222 50.40 -14.38 -10.23
N ALA A 223 50.39 -14.79 -11.50
CA ALA A 223 49.38 -14.40 -12.48
C ALA A 223 47.97 -14.87 -12.06
N LEU A 224 47.87 -16.09 -11.52
CA LEU A 224 46.59 -16.63 -11.03
C LEU A 224 46.08 -15.87 -9.80
N LEU A 225 46.93 -15.60 -8.80
CA LEU A 225 46.53 -14.83 -7.63
C LEU A 225 46.06 -13.44 -7.99
N ARG A 226 46.76 -12.76 -8.92
CA ARG A 226 46.40 -11.43 -9.41
C ARG A 226 45.04 -11.44 -10.12
N ALA A 227 44.84 -12.41 -11.02
CA ALA A 227 43.55 -12.54 -11.72
C ALA A 227 42.39 -12.87 -10.76
N MET A 228 42.63 -13.71 -9.74
CA MET A 228 41.64 -14.01 -8.69
C MET A 228 41.29 -12.74 -7.89
N THR A 229 42.30 -11.97 -7.46
CA THR A 229 42.08 -10.71 -6.73
C THR A 229 41.29 -9.75 -7.58
N PHE A 230 41.68 -9.52 -8.85
CA PHE A 230 40.98 -8.69 -9.77
C PHE A 230 39.50 -9.10 -9.96
N MET A 231 39.24 -10.41 -10.16
CA MET A 231 37.88 -10.92 -10.35
C MET A 231 37.00 -10.68 -9.11
N ILE A 232 37.53 -10.80 -7.89
CA ILE A 232 36.80 -10.55 -6.65
C ILE A 232 36.48 -9.06 -6.51
N VAL A 233 37.48 -8.17 -6.66
CA VAL A 233 37.26 -6.72 -6.43
C VAL A 233 36.47 -6.04 -7.53
N ALA A 234 36.52 -6.60 -8.75
CA ALA A 234 35.70 -6.11 -9.89
C ALA A 234 34.30 -6.72 -9.91
N SER A 235 33.92 -7.58 -8.95
CA SER A 235 32.59 -8.17 -8.92
C SER A 235 31.47 -7.11 -8.72
N PRO A 236 30.35 -7.19 -9.44
CA PRO A 236 29.26 -6.21 -9.36
C PRO A 236 28.30 -6.44 -8.17
N CYS A 237 28.55 -7.37 -7.25
CA CYS A 237 27.63 -7.75 -6.17
C CYS A 237 27.08 -6.54 -5.38
N ALA A 238 27.95 -5.59 -5.00
CA ALA A 238 27.52 -4.39 -4.29
C ALA A 238 26.61 -3.47 -5.14
N VAL A 239 26.77 -3.49 -6.48
CA VAL A 239 25.91 -2.71 -7.39
C VAL A 239 24.52 -3.33 -7.46
N VAL A 240 24.42 -4.67 -7.54
CA VAL A 240 23.14 -5.39 -7.53
C VAL A 240 22.38 -5.14 -6.24
N LEU A 241 23.06 -5.23 -5.10
CA LEU A 241 22.47 -4.95 -3.78
C LEU A 241 22.20 -3.46 -3.52
N SER A 242 22.57 -2.56 -4.43
CA SER A 242 22.33 -1.13 -4.24
C SER A 242 20.85 -0.74 -4.34
N THR A 243 20.03 -1.48 -5.07
CA THR A 243 18.66 -1.09 -5.43
C THR A 243 17.57 -1.74 -4.60
N MET A 244 17.61 -3.08 -4.45
CA MET A 244 16.51 -3.82 -3.82
C MET A 244 16.31 -3.53 -2.32
N PRO A 245 17.36 -3.60 -1.47
CA PRO A 245 17.17 -3.37 -0.04
C PRO A 245 16.52 -2.01 0.32
N PRO A 246 16.89 -0.86 -0.28
CA PRO A 246 16.20 0.40 -0.03
C PRO A 246 14.73 0.38 -0.44
N LEU A 247 14.38 -0.18 -1.61
CA LEU A 247 13.01 -0.21 -2.10
C LEU A 247 12.13 -1.13 -1.27
N LEU A 248 12.59 -2.35 -0.97
CA LEU A 248 11.86 -3.29 -0.13
C LEU A 248 11.69 -2.77 1.30
N SER A 249 12.73 -2.13 1.85
CA SER A 249 12.65 -1.47 3.17
C SER A 249 11.62 -0.35 3.18
N ALA A 250 11.50 0.41 2.09
CA ALA A 250 10.49 1.46 1.96
C ALA A 250 9.08 0.87 1.84
N ILE A 251 8.87 -0.19 1.04
CA ILE A 251 7.59 -0.89 0.94
C ILE A 251 7.17 -1.44 2.31
N ALA A 252 8.07 -2.15 3.00
CA ALA A 252 7.79 -2.69 4.32
C ALA A 252 7.46 -1.60 5.36
N ASN A 253 8.13 -0.45 5.30
CA ASN A 253 7.83 0.69 6.18
C ASN A 253 6.46 1.31 5.83
N ALA A 254 6.15 1.53 4.55
CA ALA A 254 4.85 2.04 4.11
C ALA A 254 3.71 1.12 4.57
N SER A 255 3.87 -0.20 4.42
CA SER A 255 2.87 -1.18 4.84
C SER A 255 2.60 -1.14 6.35
N ARG A 256 3.63 -0.96 7.19
CA ARG A 256 3.45 -0.76 8.64
C ARG A 256 2.64 0.49 8.99
N HIS A 257 2.65 1.50 8.11
CA HIS A 257 1.90 2.74 8.26
C HIS A 257 0.59 2.73 7.47
N GLY A 258 0.12 1.54 7.05
CA GLY A 258 -1.18 1.37 6.41
C GLY A 258 -1.22 1.81 4.95
N VAL A 259 -0.08 1.89 4.26
CA VAL A 259 -0.03 2.14 2.82
C VAL A 259 0.57 0.94 2.11
N LEU A 260 -0.25 0.26 1.31
CA LEU A 260 0.14 -0.93 0.54
C LEU A 260 0.52 -0.53 -0.87
N ALA A 261 1.81 -0.52 -1.18
CA ALA A 261 2.30 -0.32 -2.54
C ALA A 261 2.41 -1.68 -3.26
N LYS A 262 1.82 -1.82 -4.43
CA LYS A 262 1.75 -3.10 -5.17
C LYS A 262 3.08 -3.55 -5.80
N SER A 263 4.07 -2.67 -5.91
CA SER A 263 5.35 -3.04 -6.52
C SER A 263 6.45 -2.02 -6.23
N ALA A 264 7.70 -2.45 -6.39
CA ALA A 264 8.85 -1.56 -6.40
C ALA A 264 8.77 -0.50 -7.54
N VAL A 265 8.08 -0.82 -8.63
CA VAL A 265 7.78 0.12 -9.73
C VAL A 265 6.95 1.30 -9.24
N VAL A 266 5.96 1.04 -8.39
CA VAL A 266 5.11 2.10 -7.80
C VAL A 266 5.95 3.06 -6.97
N MET A 267 6.88 2.53 -6.15
CA MET A 267 7.80 3.37 -5.38
C MET A 267 8.66 4.27 -6.28
N GLU A 268 9.11 3.79 -7.43
CA GLU A 268 9.86 4.61 -8.39
C GLU A 268 8.98 5.65 -9.10
N ARG A 269 7.74 5.31 -9.45
CA ARG A 269 6.77 6.24 -10.05
C ARG A 269 6.40 7.36 -9.08
N LEU A 270 6.20 7.05 -7.79
CA LEU A 270 5.90 8.05 -6.75
C LEU A 270 6.99 9.12 -6.62
N VAL A 271 8.26 8.76 -6.88
CA VAL A 271 9.35 9.75 -6.90
C VAL A 271 9.16 10.79 -8.00
N GLN A 272 8.59 10.38 -9.13
CA GLN A 272 8.47 11.19 -10.35
C GLN A 272 7.24 12.10 -10.34
N VAL A 273 6.33 11.93 -9.37
CA VAL A 273 5.10 12.71 -9.25
C VAL A 273 5.41 14.20 -9.19
N ASP A 274 4.80 14.96 -10.12
CA ASP A 274 4.90 16.41 -10.26
C ASP A 274 3.55 17.14 -10.28
N ALA A 275 2.45 16.39 -10.37
CA ALA A 275 1.09 16.89 -10.29
C ALA A 275 0.22 15.92 -9.48
N VAL A 276 -0.78 16.45 -8.75
CA VAL A 276 -1.69 15.65 -7.94
C VAL A 276 -3.12 16.05 -8.26
N ALA A 277 -3.98 15.05 -8.44
CA ALA A 277 -5.41 15.20 -8.56
C ALA A 277 -6.08 14.44 -7.41
N LEU A 278 -6.96 15.12 -6.69
CA LEU A 278 -7.68 14.57 -5.54
C LEU A 278 -9.16 14.51 -5.88
N ASP A 279 -9.78 13.36 -5.66
CA ASP A 279 -11.24 13.29 -5.63
C ASP A 279 -11.79 13.96 -4.37
N LYS A 280 -13.08 14.28 -4.36
CA LYS A 280 -13.76 14.85 -3.20
C LYS A 280 -14.21 13.75 -2.24
N THR A 281 -15.15 12.92 -2.72
CA THR A 281 -15.93 12.00 -1.88
C THR A 281 -15.11 10.78 -1.48
N GLY A 282 -15.06 10.48 -0.17
CA GLY A 282 -14.23 9.37 0.32
C GLY A 282 -12.72 9.61 0.25
N THR A 283 -12.28 10.76 -0.29
CA THR A 283 -10.86 11.17 -0.38
C THR A 283 -10.59 12.38 0.50
N LEU A 284 -10.98 13.57 0.09
CA LEU A 284 -10.89 14.76 0.96
C LEU A 284 -11.94 14.73 2.07
N THR A 285 -13.03 14.03 1.86
CA THR A 285 -14.10 13.80 2.83
C THR A 285 -14.08 12.35 3.34
N GLU A 286 -14.81 12.09 4.44
CA GLU A 286 -14.85 10.78 5.10
C GLU A 286 -15.66 9.72 4.31
N GLY A 287 -16.37 10.11 3.23
CA GLY A 287 -17.22 9.22 2.45
C GLY A 287 -18.49 8.78 3.20
N MET A 288 -18.85 9.50 4.26
CA MET A 288 -20.02 9.25 5.09
C MET A 288 -20.99 10.45 5.04
N PRO A 289 -21.75 10.60 3.94
CA PRO A 289 -22.69 11.70 3.83
C PRO A 289 -23.74 11.64 4.93
N ARG A 290 -24.13 12.81 5.44
CA ARG A 290 -25.18 12.95 6.45
C ARG A 290 -26.14 14.05 6.06
N VAL A 291 -27.42 13.89 6.40
CA VAL A 291 -28.40 14.96 6.28
C VAL A 291 -28.07 16.03 7.31
N THR A 292 -27.82 17.25 6.83
CA THR A 292 -27.47 18.41 7.66
C THR A 292 -28.61 19.39 7.76
N ALA A 293 -29.49 19.43 6.74
CA ALA A 293 -30.67 20.31 6.72
C ALA A 293 -31.82 19.64 5.98
N VAL A 294 -33.01 19.88 6.43
CA VAL A 294 -34.27 19.58 5.72
C VAL A 294 -35.06 20.87 5.65
N ARG A 295 -35.52 21.23 4.46
CA ARG A 295 -36.30 22.45 4.23
C ARG A 295 -37.62 22.07 3.57
N SER A 296 -38.71 22.38 4.22
CA SER A 296 -40.04 22.32 3.61
C SER A 296 -40.29 23.56 2.76
N LEU A 297 -40.86 23.40 1.57
CA LEU A 297 -41.15 24.53 0.69
C LEU A 297 -42.49 25.19 1.03
N PRO A 298 -42.59 26.53 0.90
CA PRO A 298 -43.85 27.24 1.11
C PRO A 298 -44.98 26.70 0.22
N GLY A 299 -46.12 26.42 0.82
CA GLY A 299 -47.27 25.87 0.09
C GLY A 299 -47.30 24.35 -0.08
N SER A 300 -46.28 23.61 0.41
CA SER A 300 -46.26 22.13 0.39
C SER A 300 -47.29 21.52 1.34
N GLY A 301 -47.61 22.22 2.43
CA GLY A 301 -48.47 21.72 3.51
C GLY A 301 -47.81 20.64 4.37
N LEU A 302 -46.50 20.46 4.25
CA LEU A 302 -45.72 19.47 4.97
C LEU A 302 -44.74 20.14 5.94
N GLY A 303 -44.46 19.48 7.06
CA GLY A 303 -43.33 19.79 7.94
C GLY A 303 -42.00 19.20 7.43
N GLU A 304 -40.87 19.63 8.02
CA GLU A 304 -39.54 19.11 7.67
C GLU A 304 -39.43 17.59 7.89
N ASP A 305 -40.00 17.08 8.99
CA ASP A 305 -39.99 15.64 9.28
C ASP A 305 -40.86 14.85 8.29
N GLU A 306 -41.95 15.39 7.81
CA GLU A 306 -42.79 14.75 6.79
C GLU A 306 -42.07 14.70 5.43
N VAL A 307 -41.36 15.77 5.04
CA VAL A 307 -40.49 15.76 3.85
C VAL A 307 -39.41 14.69 3.97
N LEU A 308 -38.76 14.58 5.14
CA LEU A 308 -37.73 13.57 5.38
C LEU A 308 -38.32 12.15 5.33
N VAL A 309 -39.51 11.91 5.91
CA VAL A 309 -40.19 10.62 5.85
C VAL A 309 -40.50 10.18 4.43
N LEU A 310 -41.06 11.09 3.60
CA LEU A 310 -41.35 10.79 2.20
C LEU A 310 -40.11 10.45 1.41
N ALA A 311 -39.05 11.25 1.60
CA ALA A 311 -37.76 11.00 0.95
C ALA A 311 -37.12 9.69 1.39
N ALA A 312 -37.09 9.43 2.70
CA ALA A 312 -36.47 8.21 3.27
C ALA A 312 -37.25 6.95 2.84
N ALA A 313 -38.59 7.02 2.76
CA ALA A 313 -39.39 5.92 2.24
C ALA A 313 -39.06 5.62 0.76
N ALA A 314 -38.96 6.66 -0.07
CA ALA A 314 -38.64 6.52 -1.50
C ALA A 314 -37.19 5.98 -1.71
N GLU A 315 -36.25 6.40 -0.86
CA GLU A 315 -34.83 6.01 -0.94
C GLU A 315 -34.51 4.67 -0.25
N HIS A 316 -35.47 4.08 0.46
CA HIS A 316 -35.23 2.88 1.29
C HIS A 316 -34.68 1.69 0.52
N SER A 317 -35.04 1.54 -0.76
CA SER A 317 -34.56 0.47 -1.63
C SER A 317 -33.31 0.85 -2.45
N SER A 318 -32.79 2.05 -2.26
CA SER A 318 -31.61 2.55 -2.97
C SER A 318 -30.33 2.22 -2.19
N GLU A 319 -29.34 1.71 -2.90
CA GLU A 319 -28.01 1.44 -2.31
C GLU A 319 -27.07 2.66 -2.37
N HIS A 320 -27.52 3.77 -2.95
CA HIS A 320 -26.71 4.97 -3.10
C HIS A 320 -26.32 5.56 -1.73
N PRO A 321 -25.07 6.04 -1.52
CA PRO A 321 -24.64 6.62 -0.23
C PRO A 321 -25.52 7.76 0.28
N LEU A 322 -26.01 8.63 -0.62
CA LEU A 322 -26.93 9.72 -0.26
C LEU A 322 -28.30 9.18 0.22
N ALA A 323 -28.77 8.09 -0.38
CA ALA A 323 -30.01 7.44 0.04
C ALA A 323 -29.91 6.91 1.46
N ARG A 324 -28.81 6.22 1.76
CA ARG A 324 -28.53 5.73 3.14
C ARG A 324 -28.52 6.88 4.13
N ALA A 325 -27.88 8.01 3.81
CA ALA A 325 -27.87 9.19 4.67
C ALA A 325 -29.27 9.72 4.97
N VAL A 326 -30.18 9.73 3.99
CA VAL A 326 -31.57 10.17 4.17
C VAL A 326 -32.36 9.19 5.03
N VAL A 327 -32.20 7.88 4.79
CA VAL A 327 -32.85 6.83 5.58
C VAL A 327 -32.36 6.83 7.03
N ASP A 328 -31.05 6.96 7.23
CA ASP A 328 -30.47 6.96 8.58
C ASP A 328 -30.88 8.21 9.36
N ALA A 329 -30.95 9.38 8.72
CA ALA A 329 -31.46 10.59 9.37
C ALA A 329 -32.91 10.44 9.84
N ALA A 330 -33.76 9.75 9.07
CA ALA A 330 -35.14 9.48 9.49
C ALA A 330 -35.19 8.49 10.66
N ARG A 331 -34.32 7.45 10.67
CA ARG A 331 -34.19 6.48 11.76
C ARG A 331 -33.65 7.12 13.04
N GLU A 332 -32.64 7.98 12.95
CA GLU A 332 -32.08 8.72 14.09
C GLU A 332 -33.16 9.59 14.76
N ARG A 333 -34.05 10.21 13.95
CA ARG A 333 -35.20 10.95 14.46
C ARG A 333 -36.37 10.06 14.88
N ARG A 334 -36.23 8.72 14.77
CA ARG A 334 -37.27 7.72 15.11
C ARG A 334 -38.58 7.94 14.34
N LEU A 335 -38.48 8.41 13.09
CA LEU A 335 -39.65 8.64 12.26
C LEU A 335 -40.14 7.31 11.64
N PRO A 336 -41.45 7.06 11.58
CA PRO A 336 -42.00 5.86 10.96
C PRO A 336 -41.82 5.94 9.43
N LEU A 337 -41.22 4.92 8.82
CA LEU A 337 -41.07 4.85 7.36
C LEU A 337 -42.21 4.03 6.76
N PRO A 338 -43.09 4.62 5.96
CA PRO A 338 -44.14 3.91 5.23
C PRO A 338 -43.52 3.04 4.13
N GLU A 339 -44.22 1.95 3.78
CA GLU A 339 -43.82 1.04 2.70
C GLU A 339 -43.86 1.79 1.35
N ALA A 340 -42.76 1.68 0.60
CA ALA A 340 -42.65 2.18 -0.78
C ALA A 340 -42.84 1.05 -1.79
N ARG A 341 -43.52 1.35 -2.89
CA ARG A 341 -43.77 0.42 -4.02
C ARG A 341 -43.29 1.04 -5.33
N ASP A 342 -43.17 0.23 -6.37
CA ASP A 342 -42.84 0.69 -7.72
C ASP A 342 -41.52 1.49 -7.76
N PHE A 343 -40.50 1.06 -6.98
CA PHE A 343 -39.22 1.73 -6.92
C PHE A 343 -38.50 1.70 -8.28
N THR A 344 -38.02 2.85 -8.71
CA THR A 344 -37.23 3.02 -9.94
C THR A 344 -36.08 3.97 -9.66
N SER A 345 -34.87 3.59 -10.04
CA SER A 345 -33.68 4.43 -9.99
C SER A 345 -33.24 4.81 -11.40
N THR A 346 -32.98 6.09 -11.63
CA THR A 346 -32.47 6.62 -12.90
C THR A 346 -31.13 7.31 -12.65
N PRO A 347 -30.01 6.76 -13.17
CA PRO A 347 -28.69 7.34 -12.99
C PRO A 347 -28.64 8.83 -13.36
N GLY A 348 -28.08 9.66 -12.47
CA GLY A 348 -27.96 11.11 -12.64
C GLY A 348 -29.25 11.92 -12.44
N ARG A 349 -30.41 11.28 -12.27
CA ARG A 349 -31.69 11.94 -12.04
C ARG A 349 -32.26 11.72 -10.65
N GLY A 350 -31.99 10.56 -10.04
CA GLY A 350 -32.49 10.21 -8.72
C GLY A 350 -33.41 8.99 -8.72
N VAL A 351 -34.26 8.88 -7.69
CA VAL A 351 -35.17 7.76 -7.49
C VAL A 351 -36.64 8.22 -7.53
N SER A 352 -37.51 7.28 -7.83
CA SER A 352 -38.95 7.47 -7.76
C SER A 352 -39.61 6.23 -7.15
N ALA A 353 -40.62 6.44 -6.31
CA ALA A 353 -41.39 5.36 -5.69
C ALA A 353 -42.82 5.83 -5.36
N THR A 354 -43.76 4.88 -5.22
CA THR A 354 -45.11 5.13 -4.73
C THR A 354 -45.16 4.96 -3.22
N VAL A 355 -45.32 6.04 -2.47
CA VAL A 355 -45.39 6.05 -0.99
C VAL A 355 -46.81 6.51 -0.57
N THR A 356 -47.52 5.68 0.18
CA THR A 356 -48.90 5.96 0.60
C THR A 356 -49.86 6.39 -0.53
N GLY A 357 -49.64 5.82 -1.75
CA GLY A 357 -50.47 6.11 -2.93
C GLY A 357 -50.09 7.40 -3.69
N GLN A 358 -49.00 8.06 -3.31
CA GLN A 358 -48.50 9.29 -3.97
C GLN A 358 -47.16 8.99 -4.65
N ALA A 359 -46.91 9.57 -5.82
CA ALA A 359 -45.62 9.43 -6.51
C ALA A 359 -44.60 10.38 -5.87
N ILE A 360 -43.61 9.80 -5.21
CA ILE A 360 -42.49 10.53 -4.59
C ILE A 360 -41.23 10.37 -5.44
N GLN A 361 -40.59 11.48 -5.74
CA GLN A 361 -39.30 11.50 -6.44
C GLN A 361 -38.29 12.25 -5.59
N VAL A 362 -37.07 11.70 -5.52
CA VAL A 362 -35.92 12.35 -4.84
C VAL A 362 -34.77 12.39 -5.83
N GLY A 363 -34.26 13.58 -6.09
CA GLY A 363 -33.21 13.70 -7.10
C GLY A 363 -32.46 15.02 -7.10
N SER A 364 -31.50 15.13 -8.02
CA SER A 364 -30.69 16.33 -8.20
C SER A 364 -31.51 17.48 -8.75
N PRO A 365 -31.27 18.73 -8.30
CA PRO A 365 -31.86 19.93 -8.90
C PRO A 365 -31.67 20.04 -10.43
N ALA A 366 -30.51 19.57 -10.93
CA ALA A 366 -30.16 19.57 -12.35
C ALA A 366 -31.09 18.67 -13.22
N GLY A 367 -31.74 17.67 -12.61
CA GLY A 367 -32.68 16.78 -13.28
C GLY A 367 -34.09 17.37 -13.45
N LEU A 368 -34.35 18.57 -12.94
CA LEU A 368 -35.67 19.21 -12.96
C LEU A 368 -35.83 20.19 -14.15
N PRO A 369 -37.03 20.28 -14.75
CA PRO A 369 -37.28 21.14 -15.90
C PRO A 369 -37.09 22.63 -15.63
N SER A 370 -37.33 23.08 -14.40
CA SER A 370 -37.03 24.45 -13.93
C SER A 370 -36.93 24.49 -12.41
N THR A 371 -35.91 25.18 -11.90
CA THR A 371 -35.80 25.57 -10.49
C THR A 371 -35.99 27.08 -10.40
N THR A 372 -37.17 27.53 -10.06
CA THR A 372 -37.49 28.99 -9.93
C THR A 372 -38.17 29.26 -8.59
N GLY A 373 -38.04 30.49 -8.09
CA GLY A 373 -38.66 30.94 -6.84
C GLY A 373 -38.10 30.22 -5.59
N PRO A 374 -38.93 29.92 -4.58
CA PRO A 374 -38.49 29.42 -3.28
C PRO A 374 -37.66 28.12 -3.34
N LEU A 375 -37.87 27.29 -4.38
CA LEU A 375 -37.04 26.10 -4.61
C LEU A 375 -35.60 26.48 -4.97
N SER A 376 -35.46 27.44 -5.92
CA SER A 376 -34.14 27.91 -6.34
C SER A 376 -33.34 28.51 -5.19
N ASP A 377 -34.04 29.32 -4.36
CA ASP A 377 -33.43 30.00 -3.22
C ASP A 377 -32.96 28.97 -2.17
N ALA A 378 -33.80 27.98 -1.85
CA ALA A 378 -33.44 26.91 -0.90
C ALA A 378 -32.30 26.03 -1.40
N VAL A 379 -32.26 25.68 -2.69
CA VAL A 379 -31.16 24.94 -3.31
C VAL A 379 -29.88 25.77 -3.26
N ALA A 380 -29.94 27.05 -3.65
CA ALA A 380 -28.76 27.92 -3.66
C ALA A 380 -28.18 28.11 -2.26
N GLU A 381 -29.01 28.32 -1.23
CA GLU A 381 -28.58 28.44 0.17
C GLU A 381 -27.79 27.17 0.64
N LEU A 382 -28.30 25.97 0.34
CA LEU A 382 -27.64 24.73 0.72
C LEU A 382 -26.32 24.51 -0.04
N GLU A 383 -26.34 24.79 -1.34
CA GLU A 383 -25.11 24.64 -2.17
C GLU A 383 -24.04 25.68 -1.80
N GLU A 384 -24.38 26.90 -1.44
CA GLU A 384 -23.45 27.91 -0.92
C GLU A 384 -22.87 27.53 0.42
N ALA A 385 -23.61 26.76 1.24
CA ALA A 385 -23.12 26.16 2.47
C ALA A 385 -22.28 24.89 2.23
N GLY A 386 -21.95 24.54 0.97
CA GLY A 386 -21.14 23.37 0.62
C GLY A 386 -21.88 22.04 0.68
N GLN A 387 -23.22 22.07 0.73
CA GLN A 387 -24.06 20.87 0.82
C GLN A 387 -24.53 20.42 -0.57
N THR A 388 -24.74 19.12 -0.74
CA THR A 388 -25.44 18.58 -1.90
C THR A 388 -26.93 18.69 -1.65
N ALA A 389 -27.65 19.37 -2.52
CA ALA A 389 -29.12 19.53 -2.43
C ALA A 389 -29.82 18.36 -3.15
N ALA A 390 -30.72 17.68 -2.45
CA ALA A 390 -31.65 16.71 -3.01
C ALA A 390 -33.07 17.26 -2.93
N VAL A 391 -33.74 17.36 -4.08
CA VAL A 391 -35.11 17.88 -4.16
C VAL A 391 -36.11 16.74 -4.01
N VAL A 392 -37.10 16.95 -3.16
CA VAL A 392 -38.20 16.01 -2.94
C VAL A 392 -39.42 16.52 -3.66
N LEU A 393 -39.98 15.71 -4.56
CA LEU A 393 -41.21 16.00 -5.27
C LEU A 393 -42.32 15.03 -4.84
N ARG A 394 -43.52 15.51 -4.73
CA ARG A 394 -44.75 14.75 -4.51
C ARG A 394 -45.71 15.02 -5.68
N ASP A 395 -46.07 13.97 -6.41
CA ASP A 395 -46.89 14.04 -7.62
C ASP A 395 -46.37 15.10 -8.62
N GLY A 396 -45.03 15.13 -8.82
CA GLY A 396 -44.36 16.05 -9.73
C GLY A 396 -44.19 17.49 -9.22
N ARG A 397 -44.67 17.81 -8.01
CA ARG A 397 -44.56 19.17 -7.39
C ARG A 397 -43.45 19.14 -6.31
N PRO A 398 -42.53 20.10 -6.31
CA PRO A 398 -41.53 20.20 -5.28
C PRO A 398 -42.14 20.51 -3.92
N VAL A 399 -41.84 19.71 -2.90
CA VAL A 399 -42.38 19.85 -1.54
C VAL A 399 -41.28 20.16 -0.52
N GLY A 400 -40.02 19.86 -0.83
CA GLY A 400 -38.91 20.16 0.07
C GLY A 400 -37.57 19.94 -0.58
N VAL A 401 -36.52 20.34 0.14
CA VAL A 401 -35.12 20.14 -0.22
C VAL A 401 -34.36 19.58 0.99
N ILE A 402 -33.53 18.60 0.76
CA ILE A 402 -32.67 17.98 1.78
C ILE A 402 -31.22 18.37 1.47
N GLY A 403 -30.54 18.99 2.44
CA GLY A 403 -29.12 19.28 2.39
C GLY A 403 -28.32 18.10 2.96
N ILE A 404 -27.41 17.59 2.18
CA ILE A 404 -26.55 16.47 2.55
C ILE A 404 -25.10 16.93 2.44
N ALA A 405 -24.32 16.76 3.50
CA ALA A 405 -22.89 17.07 3.52
C ALA A 405 -22.09 15.85 3.93
N ASP A 406 -20.93 15.73 3.31
CA ASP A 406 -19.91 14.78 3.71
C ASP A 406 -18.82 15.54 4.47
N ARG A 407 -18.39 14.98 5.60
CA ARG A 407 -17.47 15.66 6.50
C ARG A 407 -16.07 15.71 5.91
N LEU A 408 -15.47 16.90 5.90
CA LEU A 408 -14.08 17.09 5.52
C LEU A 408 -13.17 16.36 6.51
N ARG A 409 -12.17 15.64 6.00
CA ARG A 409 -11.17 14.97 6.85
C ARG A 409 -10.34 15.99 7.64
N PRO A 410 -10.03 15.72 8.91
CA PRO A 410 -9.27 16.65 9.74
C PRO A 410 -7.86 16.97 9.18
N ASP A 411 -7.27 16.02 8.44
CA ASP A 411 -5.92 16.11 7.87
C ASP A 411 -5.91 16.61 6.41
N ALA A 412 -7.08 16.90 5.80
CA ALA A 412 -7.18 17.26 4.39
C ALA A 412 -6.38 18.52 4.03
N ALA A 413 -6.55 19.61 4.80
CA ALA A 413 -5.83 20.86 4.54
C ALA A 413 -4.30 20.69 4.70
N ALA A 414 -3.86 19.96 5.74
CA ALA A 414 -2.45 19.67 5.97
C ALA A 414 -1.86 18.81 4.84
N THR A 415 -2.64 17.85 4.34
CA THR A 415 -2.25 17.00 3.21
C THR A 415 -2.09 17.80 1.93
N VAL A 416 -3.04 18.68 1.60
CA VAL A 416 -2.97 19.55 0.42
C VAL A 416 -1.74 20.45 0.49
N ALA A 417 -1.45 21.05 1.65
CA ALA A 417 -0.27 21.87 1.86
C ALA A 417 1.03 21.06 1.66
N ALA A 418 1.12 19.86 2.24
CA ALA A 418 2.28 18.98 2.09
C ALA A 418 2.49 18.51 0.64
N LEU A 419 1.42 18.17 -0.07
CA LEU A 419 1.49 17.80 -1.49
C LEU A 419 1.92 18.99 -2.36
N THR A 420 1.44 20.19 -2.04
CA THR A 420 1.87 21.43 -2.71
C THR A 420 3.37 21.69 -2.53
N GLU A 421 3.90 21.49 -1.32
CA GLU A 421 5.34 21.61 -1.06
C GLU A 421 6.14 20.57 -1.85
N LEU A 422 5.66 19.32 -1.87
CA LEU A 422 6.33 18.21 -2.57
C LEU A 422 6.38 18.37 -4.09
N THR A 423 5.31 18.86 -4.70
CA THR A 423 5.18 18.97 -6.18
C THR A 423 5.43 20.38 -6.70
N SER A 424 5.54 21.37 -5.80
CA SER A 424 5.60 22.80 -6.14
C SER A 424 4.37 23.29 -6.92
N ARG A 425 3.27 22.56 -6.82
CA ARG A 425 1.97 22.84 -7.45
C ARG A 425 0.83 22.48 -6.51
N THR A 426 -0.20 23.32 -6.48
CA THR A 426 -1.41 22.98 -5.73
C THR A 426 -2.12 21.79 -6.39
N PRO A 427 -2.57 20.80 -5.63
CA PRO A 427 -3.40 19.72 -6.15
C PRO A 427 -4.64 20.24 -6.87
N VAL A 428 -5.14 19.46 -7.83
CA VAL A 428 -6.39 19.74 -8.55
C VAL A 428 -7.52 18.95 -7.90
N LEU A 429 -8.66 19.58 -7.65
CA LEU A 429 -9.86 18.89 -7.21
C LEU A 429 -10.63 18.36 -8.43
N LEU A 430 -10.87 17.03 -8.48
CA LEU A 430 -11.74 16.39 -9.48
C LEU A 430 -13.02 15.92 -8.78
N THR A 431 -14.18 16.40 -9.18
CA THR A 431 -15.43 16.00 -8.54
C THR A 431 -16.62 15.98 -9.51
N GLY A 432 -17.56 15.04 -9.29
CA GLY A 432 -18.85 15.03 -9.95
C GLY A 432 -19.87 16.02 -9.38
N ASP A 433 -19.55 16.65 -8.25
CA ASP A 433 -20.42 17.62 -7.60
C ASP A 433 -20.53 18.92 -8.40
N ASN A 434 -21.53 19.74 -8.00
CA ASN A 434 -21.68 21.06 -8.57
C ASN A 434 -20.54 22.00 -8.19
N GLU A 435 -20.33 23.03 -9.00
CA GLU A 435 -19.20 23.96 -8.89
C GLU A 435 -19.21 24.78 -7.58
N ARG A 436 -20.39 25.11 -7.02
CA ARG A 436 -20.50 25.89 -5.78
C ARG A 436 -20.02 25.08 -4.56
N ALA A 437 -20.52 23.85 -4.43
CA ALA A 437 -20.10 22.94 -3.36
C ALA A 437 -18.61 22.59 -3.47
N ALA A 438 -18.10 22.39 -4.69
CA ALA A 438 -16.70 22.15 -4.94
C ALA A 438 -15.80 23.34 -4.54
N ARG A 439 -16.21 24.57 -4.87
CA ARG A 439 -15.46 25.79 -4.46
C ARG A 439 -15.45 25.99 -2.96
N HIS A 440 -16.57 25.74 -2.28
CA HIS A 440 -16.65 25.85 -0.82
C HIS A 440 -15.63 24.92 -0.15
N LEU A 441 -15.61 23.65 -0.52
CA LEU A 441 -14.66 22.68 0.01
C LEU A 441 -13.22 23.03 -0.35
N ALA A 442 -12.95 23.36 -1.61
CA ALA A 442 -11.61 23.72 -2.09
C ALA A 442 -11.03 24.92 -1.33
N GLY A 443 -11.87 25.91 -1.00
CA GLY A 443 -11.49 27.06 -0.17
C GLY A 443 -11.06 26.65 1.25
N GLN A 444 -11.66 25.63 1.84
CA GLN A 444 -11.32 25.14 3.18
C GLN A 444 -9.96 24.43 3.21
N VAL A 445 -9.57 23.78 2.10
CA VAL A 445 -8.32 23.01 2.02
C VAL A 445 -7.20 23.72 1.25
N GLY A 446 -7.48 24.90 0.68
CA GLY A 446 -6.49 25.70 -0.05
C GLY A 446 -6.26 25.24 -1.49
N ILE A 447 -7.21 24.55 -2.13
CA ILE A 447 -7.17 24.17 -3.54
C ILE A 447 -7.73 25.31 -4.39
N THR A 448 -7.06 25.63 -5.50
CA THR A 448 -7.45 26.71 -6.43
C THR A 448 -7.90 26.20 -7.81
N ASP A 449 -7.39 25.06 -8.28
CA ASP A 449 -7.83 24.44 -9.55
C ASP A 449 -8.92 23.41 -9.27
N ILE A 450 -10.12 23.66 -9.79
CA ILE A 450 -11.31 22.86 -9.52
C ILE A 450 -11.91 22.41 -10.85
N ARG A 451 -12.14 21.12 -10.98
CA ARG A 451 -12.89 20.49 -12.08
C ARG A 451 -14.13 19.84 -11.51
N ALA A 452 -15.25 20.55 -11.61
CA ALA A 452 -16.54 20.13 -11.06
C ALA A 452 -17.49 19.60 -12.14
N GLY A 453 -18.53 18.86 -11.73
CA GLY A 453 -19.53 18.30 -12.64
C GLY A 453 -19.00 17.22 -13.58
N LEU A 454 -17.91 16.54 -13.23
CA LEU A 454 -17.25 15.54 -14.05
C LEU A 454 -17.93 14.17 -13.94
N LEU A 455 -18.21 13.55 -15.08
CA LEU A 455 -18.49 12.13 -15.16
C LEU A 455 -17.19 11.32 -15.03
N PRO A 456 -17.26 10.00 -14.72
CA PRO A 456 -16.07 9.17 -14.63
C PRO A 456 -15.17 9.22 -15.87
N GLU A 457 -15.76 9.25 -17.07
CA GLU A 457 -15.03 9.39 -18.33
C GLU A 457 -14.32 10.74 -18.47
N ASP A 458 -14.90 11.83 -17.95
CA ASP A 458 -14.29 13.15 -17.98
C ASP A 458 -13.06 13.23 -17.07
N LYS A 459 -13.12 12.56 -15.91
CA LYS A 459 -11.97 12.42 -15.01
C LYS A 459 -10.81 11.71 -15.72
N VAL A 460 -11.09 10.60 -16.40
CA VAL A 460 -10.09 9.86 -17.20
C VAL A 460 -9.51 10.75 -18.30
N ALA A 461 -10.35 11.49 -19.03
CA ALA A 461 -9.92 12.38 -20.10
C ALA A 461 -8.99 13.48 -19.57
N ALA A 462 -9.32 14.09 -18.42
CA ALA A 462 -8.49 15.10 -17.77
C ALA A 462 -7.12 14.54 -17.37
N VAL A 463 -7.08 13.36 -16.75
CA VAL A 463 -5.83 12.69 -16.32
C VAL A 463 -4.95 12.36 -17.54
N ARG A 464 -5.54 11.80 -18.60
CA ARG A 464 -4.82 11.49 -19.85
C ARG A 464 -4.29 12.73 -20.54
N ALA A 465 -5.05 13.83 -20.55
CA ALA A 465 -4.61 15.09 -21.13
C ALA A 465 -3.35 15.61 -20.42
N TRP A 466 -3.32 15.59 -19.09
CA TRP A 466 -2.13 15.97 -18.33
C TRP A 466 -0.94 15.03 -18.58
N GLY A 467 -1.18 13.74 -18.70
CA GLY A 467 -0.15 12.76 -19.09
C GLY A 467 0.42 13.04 -20.48
N ALA A 468 -0.42 13.44 -21.45
CA ALA A 468 0.00 13.82 -22.78
C ALA A 468 0.83 15.14 -22.79
N GLU A 469 0.62 16.03 -21.80
CA GLU A 469 1.46 17.21 -21.56
C GLU A 469 2.81 16.86 -20.89
N GLY A 470 3.09 15.58 -20.64
CA GLY A 470 4.31 15.10 -19.99
C GLY A 470 4.31 15.19 -18.46
N ARG A 471 3.14 15.33 -17.84
CA ARG A 471 3.02 15.36 -16.38
C ARG A 471 2.89 13.96 -15.80
N ASN A 472 3.56 13.73 -14.69
CA ASN A 472 3.46 12.52 -13.90
C ASN A 472 2.40 12.71 -12.81
N VAL A 473 1.14 12.44 -13.17
CA VAL A 473 -0.02 12.73 -12.31
C VAL A 473 -0.24 11.61 -11.29
N LEU A 474 -0.26 11.97 -10.02
CA LEU A 474 -0.79 11.15 -8.94
C LEU A 474 -2.29 11.42 -8.83
N VAL A 475 -3.11 10.40 -9.00
CA VAL A 475 -4.55 10.47 -8.73
C VAL A 475 -4.84 9.77 -7.41
N VAL A 476 -5.65 10.41 -6.57
CA VAL A 476 -6.14 9.86 -5.31
C VAL A 476 -7.66 9.87 -5.34
N GLY A 477 -8.27 8.72 -5.11
CA GLY A 477 -9.72 8.51 -5.13
C GLY A 477 -10.18 7.43 -4.16
N ASP A 478 -11.47 7.17 -4.07
CA ASP A 478 -12.05 6.11 -3.21
C ASP A 478 -11.93 4.69 -3.82
N GLY A 479 -11.51 4.58 -5.07
CA GLY A 479 -11.33 3.30 -5.77
C GLY A 479 -12.61 2.66 -6.30
N VAL A 480 -13.77 3.25 -6.10
CA VAL A 480 -15.05 2.74 -6.61
C VAL A 480 -15.44 3.50 -7.88
N ASN A 481 -15.73 4.79 -7.76
CA ASN A 481 -16.11 5.63 -8.89
C ASN A 481 -14.92 6.12 -9.70
N ASP A 482 -13.74 6.19 -9.06
CA ASP A 482 -12.50 6.73 -9.64
C ASP A 482 -11.57 5.64 -10.19
N ALA A 483 -11.94 4.35 -10.08
CA ALA A 483 -11.12 3.25 -10.56
C ALA A 483 -10.56 3.45 -11.98
N PRO A 484 -11.34 3.92 -12.97
CA PRO A 484 -10.82 4.19 -14.30
C PRO A 484 -9.80 5.35 -14.35
N ALA A 485 -9.98 6.37 -13.50
CA ALA A 485 -9.06 7.51 -13.41
C ALA A 485 -7.76 7.12 -12.69
N LEU A 486 -7.85 6.29 -11.63
CA LEU A 486 -6.68 5.72 -10.93
C LEU A 486 -5.83 4.88 -11.89
N ALA A 487 -6.47 4.00 -12.69
CA ALA A 487 -5.79 3.17 -13.67
C ALA A 487 -5.16 3.97 -14.84
N ALA A 488 -5.72 5.13 -15.18
CA ALA A 488 -5.22 5.99 -16.25
C ALA A 488 -4.08 6.92 -15.80
N ALA A 489 -3.84 7.04 -14.50
CA ALA A 489 -2.83 7.92 -13.91
C ALA A 489 -1.40 7.39 -14.10
N HIS A 490 -0.40 8.28 -13.91
CA HIS A 490 0.99 7.83 -13.74
C HIS A 490 1.13 6.96 -12.48
N THR A 491 0.44 7.34 -11.42
CA THR A 491 0.28 6.53 -10.19
C THR A 491 -1.10 6.78 -9.61
N GLY A 492 -1.85 5.71 -9.34
CA GLY A 492 -3.14 5.77 -8.68
C GLY A 492 -3.06 5.28 -7.24
N ILE A 493 -3.55 6.07 -6.29
CA ILE A 493 -3.69 5.66 -4.88
C ILE A 493 -5.16 5.65 -4.51
N ALA A 494 -5.64 4.49 -4.06
CA ALA A 494 -6.99 4.39 -3.53
C ALA A 494 -7.01 4.65 -2.02
N MET A 495 -7.96 5.49 -1.58
CA MET A 495 -8.37 5.59 -0.20
C MET A 495 -9.39 4.48 0.04
N GLY A 496 -9.17 3.61 0.98
CA GLY A 496 -10.10 2.52 1.13
C GLY A 496 -10.19 2.02 2.56
N LYS A 497 -11.40 1.93 3.10
CA LYS A 497 -11.69 0.96 4.14
C LYS A 497 -11.35 -0.41 3.55
N ALA A 498 -10.56 -1.21 4.27
CA ALA A 498 -10.18 -2.55 3.85
C ALA A 498 -11.42 -3.32 3.38
N GLY A 499 -11.46 -3.69 2.11
CA GLY A 499 -12.58 -4.46 1.55
C GLY A 499 -13.13 -4.01 0.19
N SER A 500 -12.74 -2.86 -0.36
CA SER A 500 -13.09 -2.54 -1.74
C SER A 500 -12.20 -3.35 -2.68
N ASP A 501 -12.73 -4.48 -3.18
CA ASP A 501 -12.04 -5.36 -4.11
C ASP A 501 -11.57 -4.61 -5.35
N LEU A 502 -12.41 -3.70 -5.85
CA LEU A 502 -12.09 -2.88 -7.02
C LEU A 502 -10.94 -1.91 -6.78
N ALA A 503 -10.85 -1.30 -5.60
CA ALA A 503 -9.74 -0.43 -5.23
C ALA A 503 -8.42 -1.23 -5.16
N LEU A 504 -8.48 -2.43 -4.55
CA LEU A 504 -7.34 -3.34 -4.48
C LEU A 504 -6.88 -3.82 -5.86
N GLU A 505 -7.76 -3.95 -6.84
CA GLU A 505 -7.40 -4.41 -8.18
C GLU A 505 -6.86 -3.28 -9.07
N THR A 506 -7.41 -2.09 -8.99
CA THR A 506 -7.18 -1.01 -9.95
C THR A 506 -6.10 0.00 -9.56
N ALA A 507 -5.92 0.29 -8.26
CA ALA A 507 -4.94 1.26 -7.81
C ALA A 507 -3.53 0.66 -7.74
N ASP A 508 -2.49 1.48 -7.92
CA ASP A 508 -1.08 1.12 -7.75
C ASP A 508 -0.70 0.99 -6.26
N ALA A 509 -1.36 1.75 -5.39
CA ALA A 509 -1.23 1.64 -3.94
C ALA A 509 -2.57 1.90 -3.26
N VAL A 510 -2.74 1.38 -2.04
CA VAL A 510 -3.96 1.51 -1.24
C VAL A 510 -3.63 2.02 0.16
N VAL A 511 -4.36 3.04 0.61
CA VAL A 511 -4.30 3.54 1.98
C VAL A 511 -5.35 2.81 2.81
N VAL A 512 -4.94 1.83 3.61
CA VAL A 512 -5.84 0.96 4.38
C VAL A 512 -6.37 1.64 5.64
N ARG A 513 -5.53 2.48 6.29
CA ARG A 513 -5.88 3.17 7.54
C ARG A 513 -6.72 4.41 7.36
N ASP A 514 -7.18 4.71 6.16
CA ASP A 514 -8.05 5.86 5.87
C ASP A 514 -7.48 7.24 6.31
N GLU A 515 -6.15 7.34 6.44
CA GLU A 515 -5.41 8.56 6.80
C GLU A 515 -4.83 9.22 5.55
N LEU A 516 -5.42 10.34 5.12
CA LEU A 516 -5.03 11.04 3.89
C LEU A 516 -3.57 11.55 3.94
N ILE A 517 -3.08 11.93 5.13
CA ILE A 517 -1.72 12.43 5.35
C ILE A 517 -0.62 11.40 5.05
N THR A 518 -0.97 10.12 4.94
CA THR A 518 -0.02 9.08 4.55
C THR A 518 0.42 9.19 3.09
N ILE A 519 -0.36 9.87 2.25
CA ILE A 519 -0.03 10.06 0.83
C ILE A 519 1.23 10.91 0.62
N PRO A 520 1.35 12.15 1.15
CA PRO A 520 2.62 12.86 1.06
C PRO A 520 3.76 12.12 1.78
N ALA A 521 3.47 11.37 2.84
CA ALA A 521 4.48 10.59 3.55
C ALA A 521 5.08 9.46 2.69
N ILE A 522 4.28 8.71 1.93
CA ILE A 522 4.81 7.67 1.02
C ILE A 522 5.58 8.27 -0.15
N VAL A 523 5.16 9.42 -0.70
CA VAL A 523 5.90 10.14 -1.75
C VAL A 523 7.29 10.54 -1.24
N GLU A 524 7.39 11.12 -0.03
CA GLU A 524 8.68 11.48 0.58
C GLU A 524 9.53 10.25 0.91
N LEU A 525 8.92 9.15 1.39
CA LEU A 525 9.61 7.89 1.64
C LEU A 525 10.21 7.32 0.34
N SER A 526 9.46 7.36 -0.76
CA SER A 526 9.93 6.95 -2.08
C SER A 526 11.13 7.78 -2.56
N ARG A 527 11.08 9.11 -2.37
CA ARG A 527 12.21 10.00 -2.67
C ARG A 527 13.45 9.69 -1.83
N ARG A 528 13.26 9.28 -0.57
CA ARG A 528 14.36 8.82 0.28
C ARG A 528 14.94 7.49 -0.18
N ALA A 529 14.09 6.55 -0.58
CA ALA A 529 14.53 5.29 -1.12
C ALA A 529 15.44 5.51 -2.35
N ARG A 530 15.02 6.36 -3.29
CA ARG A 530 15.85 6.73 -4.44
C ARG A 530 17.18 7.37 -4.05
N ARG A 531 17.19 8.28 -3.05
CA ARG A 531 18.44 8.88 -2.55
C ARG A 531 19.40 7.83 -2.01
N LEU A 532 18.90 6.82 -1.27
CA LEU A 532 19.72 5.72 -0.77
C LEU A 532 20.21 4.81 -1.89
N VAL A 533 19.38 4.53 -2.91
CA VAL A 533 19.83 3.79 -4.11
C VAL A 533 21.02 4.51 -4.77
N ILE A 534 20.92 5.81 -4.99
CA ILE A 534 22.00 6.61 -5.58
C ILE A 534 23.25 6.60 -4.67
N GLN A 535 23.09 6.78 -3.36
CA GLN A 535 24.21 6.70 -2.42
C GLN A 535 24.90 5.33 -2.48
N ASN A 536 24.12 4.25 -2.49
CA ASN A 536 24.64 2.90 -2.58
C ASN A 536 25.43 2.67 -3.87
N LEU A 537 24.90 3.12 -5.01
CA LEU A 537 25.58 3.03 -6.29
C LEU A 537 26.91 3.80 -6.29
N VAL A 538 26.94 5.00 -5.69
CA VAL A 538 28.16 5.79 -5.53
C VAL A 538 29.17 5.07 -4.63
N ILE A 539 28.72 4.53 -3.49
CA ILE A 539 29.60 3.75 -2.58
C ILE A 539 30.19 2.55 -3.32
N ALA A 540 29.33 1.71 -3.93
CA ALA A 540 29.76 0.52 -4.66
C ALA A 540 30.73 0.86 -5.79
N GLY A 541 30.39 1.85 -6.63
CA GLY A 541 31.25 2.31 -7.73
C GLY A 541 32.60 2.85 -7.25
N THR A 542 32.64 3.57 -6.13
CA THR A 542 33.88 4.09 -5.54
C THR A 542 34.77 2.94 -5.07
N PHE A 543 34.22 1.99 -4.29
CA PHE A 543 35.00 0.82 -3.82
C PHE A 543 35.55 0.02 -4.99
N ILE A 544 34.73 -0.33 -5.99
CA ILE A 544 35.16 -1.07 -7.16
C ILE A 544 36.29 -0.30 -7.88
N THR A 545 36.09 1.00 -8.15
CA THR A 545 37.08 1.80 -8.88
C THR A 545 38.42 1.88 -8.14
N VAL A 546 38.38 2.15 -6.83
CA VAL A 546 39.60 2.27 -6.02
C VAL A 546 40.35 0.93 -5.93
N LEU A 547 39.63 -0.17 -5.64
CA LEU A 547 40.27 -1.49 -5.50
C LEU A 547 40.81 -2.01 -6.83
N VAL A 548 40.08 -1.85 -7.93
CA VAL A 548 40.54 -2.22 -9.28
C VAL A 548 41.74 -1.38 -9.70
N ALA A 549 41.70 -0.06 -9.49
CA ALA A 549 42.83 0.81 -9.78
C ALA A 549 44.09 0.41 -8.97
N TRP A 550 43.89 0.11 -7.68
CA TRP A 550 45.01 -0.38 -6.83
C TRP A 550 45.59 -1.70 -7.36
N ASP A 551 44.73 -2.69 -7.69
CA ASP A 551 45.17 -3.98 -8.19
C ASP A 551 45.91 -3.88 -9.54
N LEU A 552 45.50 -2.97 -10.42
CA LEU A 552 46.13 -2.76 -11.73
C LEU A 552 47.45 -1.99 -11.64
N ILE A 553 47.56 -0.98 -10.75
CA ILE A 553 48.78 -0.14 -10.62
C ILE A 553 49.81 -0.78 -9.69
N ALA A 554 49.33 -1.43 -8.62
CA ALA A 554 50.18 -2.11 -7.63
C ALA A 554 49.55 -3.46 -7.29
N THR A 555 50.29 -4.31 -6.57
CA THR A 555 49.73 -5.59 -6.08
C THR A 555 48.81 -5.36 -4.89
N LEU A 556 47.52 -5.57 -5.07
CA LEU A 556 46.54 -5.55 -3.96
C LEU A 556 46.63 -6.89 -3.20
N PRO A 557 46.94 -6.89 -1.89
CA PRO A 557 46.88 -8.12 -1.11
C PRO A 557 45.48 -8.71 -1.11
N LEU A 558 45.33 -10.00 -1.44
CA LEU A 558 44.05 -10.68 -1.55
C LEU A 558 43.14 -10.48 -0.31
N PRO A 559 43.62 -10.54 0.94
CA PRO A 559 42.76 -10.28 2.12
C PRO A 559 42.16 -8.87 2.15
N LEU A 560 42.91 -7.86 1.69
CA LEU A 560 42.42 -6.48 1.62
C LEU A 560 41.40 -6.30 0.47
N GLY A 561 41.63 -6.97 -0.67
CA GLY A 561 40.69 -7.00 -1.78
C GLY A 561 39.34 -7.60 -1.37
N VAL A 562 39.37 -8.77 -0.72
CA VAL A 562 38.19 -9.44 -0.17
C VAL A 562 37.51 -8.56 0.87
N ALA A 563 38.24 -8.03 1.86
CA ALA A 563 37.66 -7.19 2.90
C ALA A 563 37.04 -5.92 2.34
N GLY A 564 37.63 -5.30 1.32
CA GLY A 564 37.11 -4.13 0.65
C GLY A 564 35.84 -4.42 -0.15
N HIS A 565 35.83 -5.51 -0.92
CA HIS A 565 34.68 -5.96 -1.70
C HIS A 565 33.50 -6.30 -0.79
N GLU A 566 33.70 -7.22 0.16
CA GLU A 566 32.66 -7.66 1.09
C GLU A 566 32.22 -6.54 2.03
N GLY A 567 33.15 -5.71 2.48
CA GLY A 567 32.84 -4.52 3.28
C GLY A 567 31.92 -3.56 2.54
N SER A 568 32.15 -3.34 1.24
CA SER A 568 31.27 -2.50 0.42
C SER A 568 29.85 -3.06 0.31
N THR A 569 29.73 -4.36 0.12
CA THR A 569 28.47 -5.09 0.02
C THR A 569 27.67 -4.99 1.33
N VAL A 570 28.33 -5.20 2.47
CA VAL A 570 27.70 -5.05 3.79
C VAL A 570 27.27 -3.60 4.05
N ILE A 571 28.11 -2.61 3.73
CA ILE A 571 27.78 -1.18 3.91
C ILE A 571 26.54 -0.82 3.08
N VAL A 572 26.50 -1.21 1.82
CA VAL A 572 25.38 -0.96 0.90
C VAL A 572 24.09 -1.62 1.42
N GLY A 573 24.15 -2.88 1.83
CA GLY A 573 23.01 -3.60 2.40
C GLY A 573 22.49 -2.93 3.67
N LEU A 574 23.35 -2.64 4.63
CA LEU A 574 22.97 -1.96 5.89
C LEU A 574 22.44 -0.55 5.67
N ASN A 575 22.98 0.19 4.67
CA ASN A 575 22.46 1.50 4.32
C ASN A 575 21.01 1.43 3.80
N GLY A 576 20.69 0.40 3.00
CA GLY A 576 19.32 0.16 2.52
C GLY A 576 18.33 -0.11 3.66
N LEU A 577 18.75 -0.87 4.68
CA LEU A 577 17.91 -1.20 5.85
C LEU A 577 17.56 0.00 6.73
N ARG A 578 18.20 1.16 6.56
CA ARG A 578 17.87 2.38 7.33
C ARG A 578 16.43 2.83 7.15
N LEU A 579 15.79 2.49 6.02
CA LEU A 579 14.38 2.80 5.78
C LEU A 579 13.40 1.93 6.56
N LEU A 580 13.83 0.83 7.16
CA LEU A 580 13.01 0.05 8.08
C LEU A 580 12.76 0.74 9.43
N ARG A 581 13.57 1.76 9.76
CA ARG A 581 13.42 2.49 11.02
C ARG A 581 12.14 3.32 10.97
N GLU A 582 11.44 3.38 12.09
CA GLU A 582 10.23 4.20 12.25
C GLU A 582 10.50 5.70 11.94
N SER A 583 11.67 6.20 12.30
CA SER A 583 12.12 7.57 11.99
C SER A 583 12.28 7.88 10.49
N ALA A 584 12.26 6.85 9.62
CA ALA A 584 12.27 7.05 8.18
C ALA A 584 10.89 7.47 7.65
N TRP A 585 9.82 7.09 8.33
CA TRP A 585 8.47 7.58 8.06
C TRP A 585 8.31 8.99 8.66
N ILE A 586 8.07 9.98 7.83
CA ILE A 586 7.84 11.35 8.28
C ILE A 586 6.37 11.67 8.10
N ASN A 587 5.70 11.95 9.21
CA ASN A 587 4.38 12.55 9.18
C ASN A 587 4.56 14.07 8.94
N PRO A 588 4.05 14.63 7.82
CA PRO A 588 4.22 16.04 7.48
C PRO A 588 3.66 17.00 8.54
N ILE A 589 2.61 16.62 9.27
CA ILE A 589 2.01 17.45 10.33
C ILE A 589 3.01 17.73 11.46
N ARG A 590 3.87 16.77 11.78
CA ARG A 590 4.89 16.94 12.85
C ARG A 590 6.04 17.87 12.44
N ARG A 591 6.24 18.12 11.14
CA ARG A 591 7.26 19.08 10.66
C ARG A 591 6.85 20.54 10.84
N GLY A 592 5.56 20.87 10.80
CA GLY A 592 5.07 22.24 10.97
C GLY A 592 4.94 22.67 12.43
N ALA A 593 5.14 21.76 13.40
CA ALA A 593 5.05 22.00 14.84
C ALA A 593 6.44 22.10 15.53
N ALA A 594 7.54 21.91 14.82
CA ALA A 594 8.92 22.07 15.27
C ALA A 594 9.56 23.29 14.58
#